data_faa3fb328cfe6a843d820c80ea4d31e5
#
_entry.id   faa3fb328cfe6a843d820c80ea4d31e5
#
_cell.length_a   1.000
_cell.length_b   1.000
_cell.length_c   1.000
_cell.angle_alpha   90.00
_cell.angle_beta   90.00
_cell.angle_gamma   90.00
#
_symmetry.space_group_name_H-M   'P 1'
#
loop_
_entity.id
_entity.type
_entity.pdbx_description
1 polymer ?
#
loop_
_entity_poly.entity_id
_entity_poly.type
_entity_poly.pdbx_seq_one_letter_code
_entity_poly.pdbx_strand_id
1 'polypeptide(L)'
;MAPLIIRGGTVVNHDHSRRADIVVDGEAIVAVGAAVDAPAGAEIIDAGGCYVMPGGIDPHTHLEMPFMGTVTADDFESGTKAALAGGTTMVVDFCLPDPGQSMLAAYQDWRRKSERAASDYGFHMAVTSWSKQVFDEMEIVVKTYGINTFKHFMAYKGALMVNDDELYNSFARCAHLGAMPLVHAENGDVVARMQEALLERGVTGPEGHAYSRPPEVEAEATNRAIMIADMTGAPLYVVHTSCREAHEAIARARANGKRVYGEPLIQHLLLDATEYENKSWNHAARRVMSPPFRARAHQDSLWAGLQSGSLQVVATDHCAFTTEQKRLGAEDFRKIPNGTGGLEDRLPLLWTAGVNTGRLTKEEFVAVTSSNIARILNIYPRKGRLSAGSDADIVVWDPAASKNITAKNQLSRIDYNVFEGFACTGAPVVTLSRGRIAFAKGDLRAEKGDGRYIERPPFSPVHVANSTWKLQNAPQAVRRSDVTP
;
A
#
# COMPACT_ATOMS: atom_id res chain seq x y z
N MET A 1 -27.40 14.90 -4.67
CA MET A 1 -27.75 13.58 -4.13
C MET A 1 -28.74 13.78 -3.00
N ALA A 2 -29.68 12.86 -2.80
CA ALA A 2 -30.52 12.90 -1.59
C ALA A 2 -29.62 12.67 -0.36
N PRO A 3 -29.91 13.30 0.79
CA PRO A 3 -29.22 13.02 2.03
C PRO A 3 -29.36 11.53 2.40
N LEU A 4 -28.40 10.98 3.15
CA LEU A 4 -28.40 9.60 3.57
C LEU A 4 -28.14 9.51 5.07
N ILE A 5 -28.81 8.58 5.76
CA ILE A 5 -28.54 8.29 7.16
C ILE A 5 -28.23 6.80 7.35
N ILE A 6 -27.14 6.50 8.05
CA ILE A 6 -26.78 5.13 8.48
C ILE A 6 -27.19 5.01 9.94
N ARG A 7 -28.10 4.06 10.27
CA ARG A 7 -28.71 3.93 11.59
C ARG A 7 -28.41 2.62 12.28
N GLY A 8 -28.33 2.68 13.62
CA GLY A 8 -28.36 1.50 14.50
C GLY A 8 -27.05 0.74 14.57
N GLY A 9 -26.00 1.18 13.86
CA GLY A 9 -24.68 0.54 13.84
C GLY A 9 -23.80 0.91 15.02
N THR A 10 -22.67 0.19 15.13
CA THR A 10 -21.56 0.59 15.99
C THR A 10 -20.52 1.28 15.14
N VAL A 11 -20.38 2.59 15.29
CA VAL A 11 -19.32 3.38 14.61
C VAL A 11 -17.98 3.04 15.24
N VAL A 12 -17.01 2.63 14.42
CA VAL A 12 -15.65 2.26 14.83
C VAL A 12 -14.65 3.18 14.15
N ASN A 13 -13.94 3.96 14.94
CA ASN A 13 -12.74 4.68 14.55
C ASN A 13 -11.51 3.98 15.15
N HIS A 14 -10.30 4.39 14.77
CA HIS A 14 -9.05 3.82 15.26
C HIS A 14 -8.81 4.03 16.77
N ASP A 15 -9.51 4.96 17.40
CA ASP A 15 -9.33 5.42 18.79
C ASP A 15 -10.52 5.08 19.69
N HIS A 16 -11.67 4.77 19.15
CA HIS A 16 -12.85 4.38 19.92
C HIS A 16 -13.93 3.75 19.05
N SER A 17 -14.86 3.05 19.70
CA SER A 17 -16.12 2.62 19.10
C SER A 17 -17.30 2.98 19.96
N ARG A 18 -18.44 3.32 19.32
CA ARG A 18 -19.71 3.62 20.02
C ARG A 18 -20.92 3.39 19.12
N ARG A 19 -22.07 3.11 19.70
CA ARG A 19 -23.34 3.16 18.95
C ARG A 19 -23.62 4.60 18.54
N ALA A 20 -23.80 4.83 17.25
CA ALA A 20 -24.12 6.14 16.71
C ALA A 20 -24.71 6.02 15.31
N ASP A 21 -25.52 7.00 14.93
CA ASP A 21 -25.99 7.20 13.58
C ASP A 21 -25.06 8.17 12.84
N ILE A 22 -25.01 8.05 11.53
CA ILE A 22 -24.21 8.93 10.66
C ILE A 22 -25.11 9.56 9.62
N VAL A 23 -25.09 10.89 9.54
CA VAL A 23 -25.76 11.65 8.45
C VAL A 23 -24.74 12.06 7.43
N VAL A 24 -25.07 11.77 6.17
CA VAL A 24 -24.29 12.14 4.99
C VAL A 24 -25.13 13.11 4.17
N ASP A 25 -24.53 14.23 3.78
CA ASP A 25 -25.11 15.17 2.82
C ASP A 25 -24.08 15.48 1.72
N GLY A 26 -24.47 15.24 0.48
CA GLY A 26 -23.54 15.28 -0.64
C GLY A 26 -22.40 14.28 -0.47
N GLU A 27 -21.16 14.77 -0.45
CA GLU A 27 -19.95 13.93 -0.37
C GLU A 27 -19.35 13.85 1.04
N ALA A 28 -19.96 14.52 2.03
CA ALA A 28 -19.40 14.67 3.37
C ALA A 28 -20.28 14.07 4.46
N ILE A 29 -19.62 13.63 5.52
CA ILE A 29 -20.29 13.33 6.79
C ILE A 29 -20.61 14.65 7.48
N VAL A 30 -21.89 14.91 7.75
CA VAL A 30 -22.34 16.17 8.41
C VAL A 30 -22.60 15.99 9.89
N ALA A 31 -22.97 14.78 10.35
CA ALA A 31 -23.17 14.51 11.75
C ALA A 31 -22.88 13.04 12.11
N VAL A 32 -22.38 12.82 13.35
CA VAL A 32 -22.23 11.50 13.97
C VAL A 32 -22.68 11.60 15.42
N GLY A 33 -23.75 10.90 15.80
CA GLY A 33 -24.33 11.00 17.15
C GLY A 33 -25.25 9.84 17.52
N ALA A 34 -25.60 9.72 18.82
CA ALA A 34 -26.44 8.63 19.31
C ALA A 34 -27.92 8.71 18.86
N ALA A 35 -28.38 9.92 18.55
CA ALA A 35 -29.70 10.17 18.00
C ALA A 35 -29.58 11.43 17.11
N VAL A 36 -29.44 11.20 15.83
CA VAL A 36 -29.34 12.30 14.85
C VAL A 36 -30.64 12.32 14.04
N ASP A 37 -31.25 13.50 13.91
CA ASP A 37 -32.42 13.64 13.07
C ASP A 37 -32.09 13.37 11.61
N ALA A 38 -32.92 12.55 10.98
CA ALA A 38 -32.78 12.32 9.54
C ALA A 38 -33.21 13.59 8.78
N PRO A 39 -32.40 14.10 7.86
CA PRO A 39 -32.85 15.15 6.95
C PRO A 39 -34.10 14.70 6.19
N ALA A 40 -34.96 15.66 5.84
CA ALA A 40 -36.14 15.37 5.05
C ALA A 40 -35.79 14.69 3.73
N GLY A 41 -36.43 13.54 3.45
CA GLY A 41 -36.17 12.76 2.24
C GLY A 41 -34.87 11.96 2.25
N ALA A 42 -34.24 11.78 3.40
CA ALA A 42 -33.01 10.99 3.51
C ALA A 42 -33.28 9.49 3.24
N GLU A 43 -32.40 8.88 2.45
CA GLU A 43 -32.32 7.41 2.31
C GLU A 43 -31.76 6.81 3.62
N ILE A 44 -32.37 5.73 4.10
CA ILE A 44 -31.97 5.08 5.36
C ILE A 44 -31.23 3.78 5.04
N ILE A 45 -29.99 3.66 5.52
CA ILE A 45 -29.23 2.40 5.57
C ILE A 45 -29.33 1.87 7.00
N ASP A 46 -30.00 0.73 7.17
CA ASP A 46 -30.02 0.00 8.45
C ASP A 46 -28.69 -0.73 8.65
N ALA A 47 -27.96 -0.36 9.70
CA ALA A 47 -26.71 -0.96 10.12
C ALA A 47 -26.86 -1.73 11.45
N GLY A 48 -28.09 -2.14 11.81
CA GLY A 48 -28.36 -2.91 13.03
C GLY A 48 -27.52 -4.19 13.08
N GLY A 49 -26.74 -4.38 14.16
CA GLY A 49 -25.80 -5.51 14.30
C GLY A 49 -24.48 -5.38 13.54
N CYS A 50 -24.31 -4.36 12.71
CA CYS A 50 -23.10 -4.11 11.94
C CYS A 50 -22.15 -3.12 12.62
N TYR A 51 -20.89 -3.17 12.19
CA TYR A 51 -19.93 -2.08 12.42
C TYR A 51 -19.99 -1.09 11.25
N VAL A 52 -19.77 0.18 11.55
CA VAL A 52 -19.67 1.24 10.55
C VAL A 52 -18.27 1.83 10.69
N MET A 53 -17.46 1.66 9.65
CA MET A 53 -16.03 1.98 9.65
C MET A 53 -15.69 2.94 8.51
N PRO A 54 -14.60 3.75 8.61
CA PRO A 54 -14.12 4.48 7.47
C PRO A 54 -13.68 3.51 6.37
N GLY A 55 -13.86 3.90 5.12
CA GLY A 55 -13.42 3.14 3.96
C GLY A 55 -11.93 2.79 4.04
N GLY A 56 -11.58 1.57 3.62
CA GLY A 56 -10.20 1.14 3.52
C GLY A 56 -9.41 2.00 2.53
N ILE A 57 -8.13 2.22 2.82
CA ILE A 57 -7.17 2.84 1.91
C ILE A 57 -6.09 1.81 1.64
N ASP A 58 -5.87 1.46 0.37
CA ASP A 58 -4.77 0.61 -0.03
C ASP A 58 -3.65 1.47 -0.66
N PRO A 59 -2.51 1.65 0.01
CA PRO A 59 -1.44 2.49 -0.49
C PRO A 59 -0.53 1.81 -1.52
N HIS A 60 -0.84 0.58 -1.94
CA HIS A 60 0.09 -0.18 -2.75
C HIS A 60 -0.63 -1.00 -3.83
N THR A 61 -0.80 -0.38 -4.99
CA THR A 61 -1.42 -1.02 -6.16
C THR A 61 -0.65 -0.69 -7.44
N HIS A 62 -0.75 -1.58 -8.43
CA HIS A 62 -0.11 -1.47 -9.74
C HIS A 62 -1.12 -1.80 -10.84
N LEU A 63 -2.00 -0.86 -11.11
CA LEU A 63 -3.07 -1.01 -12.07
C LEU A 63 -2.63 -0.54 -13.47
N GLU A 64 -2.89 -1.35 -14.49
CA GLU A 64 -2.52 -1.06 -15.90
C GLU A 64 -1.03 -0.70 -16.05
N MET A 65 -0.18 -1.34 -15.22
CA MET A 65 1.25 -1.06 -15.19
C MET A 65 2.01 -1.93 -16.18
N PRO A 66 2.79 -1.34 -17.12
CA PRO A 66 3.76 -2.10 -17.91
C PRO A 66 4.88 -2.62 -17.01
N PHE A 67 5.11 -3.95 -17.01
CA PHE A 67 6.14 -4.56 -16.19
C PHE A 67 6.59 -5.90 -16.75
N MET A 68 7.90 -6.15 -16.78
CA MET A 68 8.50 -7.42 -17.21
C MET A 68 7.99 -7.95 -18.55
N GLY A 69 7.81 -7.07 -19.54
CA GLY A 69 7.40 -7.43 -20.91
C GLY A 69 5.90 -7.66 -21.10
N THR A 70 5.08 -7.35 -20.12
CA THR A 70 3.62 -7.41 -20.17
C THR A 70 2.97 -6.22 -19.45
N VAL A 71 1.65 -6.25 -19.25
CA VAL A 71 0.90 -5.24 -18.50
C VAL A 71 0.05 -5.96 -17.46
N THR A 72 -0.07 -5.41 -16.25
CA THR A 72 -0.95 -5.99 -15.23
C THR A 72 -2.38 -6.17 -15.74
N ALA A 73 -3.02 -7.26 -15.35
CA ALA A 73 -4.33 -7.67 -15.88
C ALA A 73 -5.47 -6.72 -15.49
N ASP A 74 -5.40 -6.17 -14.28
CA ASP A 74 -6.37 -5.19 -13.82
C ASP A 74 -5.98 -3.79 -14.26
N ASP A 75 -6.92 -3.08 -14.88
CA ASP A 75 -6.85 -1.65 -15.13
C ASP A 75 -7.47 -0.86 -13.97
N PHE A 76 -7.46 0.48 -14.07
CA PHE A 76 -8.03 1.35 -13.04
C PHE A 76 -9.54 1.13 -12.84
N GLU A 77 -10.27 0.71 -13.87
CA GLU A 77 -11.69 0.40 -13.71
C GLU A 77 -11.90 -0.89 -12.92
N SER A 78 -11.32 -2.02 -13.38
CA SER A 78 -11.54 -3.33 -12.74
C SER A 78 -10.94 -3.39 -11.34
N GLY A 79 -9.70 -2.90 -11.15
CA GLY A 79 -9.04 -2.92 -9.84
C GLY A 79 -9.78 -2.07 -8.81
N THR A 80 -10.22 -0.85 -9.16
CA THR A 80 -10.95 0.00 -8.22
C THR A 80 -12.37 -0.48 -7.94
N LYS A 81 -13.02 -1.15 -8.89
CA LYS A 81 -14.28 -1.86 -8.64
C LYS A 81 -14.11 -3.02 -7.66
N ALA A 82 -13.06 -3.80 -7.82
CA ALA A 82 -12.69 -4.87 -6.87
C ALA A 82 -12.37 -4.29 -5.47
N ALA A 83 -11.66 -3.16 -5.40
CA ALA A 83 -11.41 -2.44 -4.16
C ALA A 83 -12.70 -2.09 -3.40
N LEU A 84 -13.67 -1.47 -4.11
CA LEU A 84 -14.95 -1.07 -3.53
C LEU A 84 -15.77 -2.26 -3.03
N ALA A 85 -15.78 -3.37 -3.75
CA ALA A 85 -16.44 -4.60 -3.31
C ALA A 85 -15.81 -5.20 -2.06
N GLY A 86 -14.50 -5.00 -1.88
CA GLY A 86 -13.75 -5.38 -0.69
C GLY A 86 -13.82 -4.36 0.47
N GLY A 87 -14.50 -3.21 0.30
CA GLY A 87 -14.59 -2.16 1.31
C GLY A 87 -13.43 -1.14 1.28
N THR A 88 -12.60 -1.16 0.25
CA THR A 88 -11.52 -0.19 0.04
C THR A 88 -12.02 0.94 -0.87
N THR A 89 -12.04 2.18 -0.37
CA THR A 89 -12.60 3.34 -1.07
C THR A 89 -11.55 4.24 -1.71
N MET A 90 -10.28 4.01 -1.41
CA MET A 90 -9.17 4.72 -2.03
C MET A 90 -8.00 3.78 -2.27
N VAL A 91 -7.37 3.91 -3.43
CA VAL A 91 -6.12 3.23 -3.78
C VAL A 91 -5.02 4.27 -4.04
N VAL A 92 -3.75 3.90 -3.81
CA VAL A 92 -2.61 4.71 -4.23
C VAL A 92 -1.72 3.85 -5.12
N ASP A 93 -1.63 4.27 -6.37
CA ASP A 93 -0.88 3.58 -7.42
C ASP A 93 0.50 4.22 -7.64
N PHE A 94 1.35 3.60 -8.45
CA PHE A 94 2.72 4.08 -8.67
C PHE A 94 2.90 4.56 -10.11
N CYS A 95 3.12 5.86 -10.28
CA CYS A 95 3.65 6.38 -11.53
C CYS A 95 5.09 5.90 -11.69
N LEU A 96 5.34 5.08 -12.70
CA LEU A 96 6.62 4.42 -12.92
C LEU A 96 7.25 4.93 -14.23
N PRO A 97 8.07 5.99 -14.19
CA PRO A 97 8.85 6.41 -15.35
C PRO A 97 9.93 5.38 -15.69
N ASP A 98 10.18 5.17 -16.97
CA ASP A 98 11.39 4.48 -17.42
C ASP A 98 12.65 5.24 -17.00
N PRO A 99 13.82 4.59 -16.82
CA PRO A 99 15.06 5.29 -16.54
C PRO A 99 15.34 6.40 -17.57
N GLY A 100 15.48 7.64 -17.08
CA GLY A 100 15.68 8.83 -17.95
C GLY A 100 14.40 9.44 -18.52
N GLN A 101 13.24 8.87 -18.30
CA GLN A 101 11.95 9.47 -18.66
C GLN A 101 11.59 10.59 -17.66
N SER A 102 10.91 11.65 -18.16
CA SER A 102 10.34 12.68 -17.31
C SER A 102 9.26 12.13 -16.36
N MET A 103 9.36 12.49 -15.07
CA MET A 103 8.30 12.22 -14.09
C MET A 103 6.97 12.86 -14.47
N LEU A 104 7.02 14.05 -15.11
CA LEU A 104 5.84 14.76 -15.53
C LEU A 104 5.13 14.03 -16.67
N ALA A 105 5.88 13.44 -17.61
CA ALA A 105 5.32 12.61 -18.66
C ALA A 105 4.69 11.32 -18.09
N ALA A 106 5.37 10.65 -17.17
CA ALA A 106 4.80 9.48 -16.49
C ALA A 106 3.52 9.83 -15.71
N TYR A 107 3.50 10.97 -15.00
CA TYR A 107 2.29 11.45 -14.34
C TYR A 107 1.11 11.61 -15.31
N GLN A 108 1.33 12.23 -16.47
CA GLN A 108 0.26 12.42 -17.46
C GLN A 108 -0.28 11.08 -17.98
N ASP A 109 0.59 10.09 -18.17
CA ASP A 109 0.17 8.74 -18.56
C ASP A 109 -0.72 8.08 -17.50
N TRP A 110 -0.32 8.12 -16.23
CA TRP A 110 -1.11 7.57 -15.13
C TRP A 110 -2.42 8.32 -14.92
N ARG A 111 -2.40 9.65 -15.07
CA ARG A 111 -3.65 10.46 -15.01
C ARG A 111 -4.65 10.02 -16.07
N ARG A 112 -4.20 9.82 -17.32
CA ARG A 112 -5.06 9.36 -18.41
C ARG A 112 -5.64 7.96 -18.14
N LYS A 113 -4.81 7.02 -17.66
CA LYS A 113 -5.26 5.67 -17.29
C LYS A 113 -6.28 5.71 -16.16
N SER A 114 -6.05 6.55 -15.15
CA SER A 114 -6.88 6.65 -13.95
C SER A 114 -8.21 7.39 -14.12
N GLU A 115 -8.47 8.03 -15.25
CA GLU A 115 -9.79 8.61 -15.57
C GLU A 115 -10.92 7.59 -15.52
N ARG A 116 -10.59 6.30 -15.60
CA ARG A 116 -11.54 5.18 -15.52
C ARG A 116 -11.79 4.66 -14.10
N ALA A 117 -11.08 5.18 -13.10
CA ALA A 117 -11.20 4.70 -11.73
C ALA A 117 -12.62 4.86 -11.18
N ALA A 118 -13.12 3.83 -10.51
CA ALA A 118 -14.42 3.84 -9.85
C ALA A 118 -14.33 4.27 -8.38
N SER A 119 -13.19 4.06 -7.71
CA SER A 119 -12.89 4.59 -6.37
C SER A 119 -11.95 5.78 -6.43
N ASP A 120 -11.83 6.52 -5.34
CA ASP A 120 -10.82 7.57 -5.21
C ASP A 120 -9.41 6.97 -5.33
N TYR A 121 -8.48 7.78 -5.83
CA TYR A 121 -7.12 7.33 -6.07
C TYR A 121 -6.10 8.46 -5.87
N GLY A 122 -4.86 8.06 -5.64
CA GLY A 122 -3.69 8.92 -5.62
C GLY A 122 -2.49 8.22 -6.25
N PHE A 123 -1.32 8.89 -6.27
CA PHE A 123 -0.12 8.31 -6.83
C PHE A 123 1.08 8.46 -5.90
N HIS A 124 1.95 7.46 -5.91
CA HIS A 124 3.36 7.60 -5.59
C HIS A 124 4.12 7.87 -6.89
N MET A 125 5.22 8.62 -6.83
CA MET A 125 6.09 8.82 -7.99
C MET A 125 7.37 7.99 -7.82
N ALA A 126 7.68 7.13 -8.77
CA ALA A 126 8.92 6.37 -8.73
C ALA A 126 10.13 7.22 -9.18
N VAL A 127 11.27 6.98 -8.53
CA VAL A 127 12.60 7.50 -8.90
C VAL A 127 13.40 6.31 -9.40
N THR A 128 13.60 6.24 -10.70
CA THR A 128 14.28 5.13 -11.40
C THR A 128 15.68 5.52 -11.91
N SER A 129 16.04 6.77 -11.74
CA SER A 129 17.35 7.35 -12.03
C SER A 129 17.49 8.70 -11.33
N TRP A 130 18.71 9.23 -11.23
CA TRP A 130 18.97 10.54 -10.67
C TRP A 130 19.62 11.48 -11.68
N SER A 131 19.07 12.69 -11.80
CA SER A 131 19.58 13.75 -12.66
C SER A 131 19.11 15.11 -12.17
N LYS A 132 19.66 16.20 -12.78
CA LYS A 132 19.12 17.53 -12.50
C LYS A 132 17.65 17.69 -12.89
N GLN A 133 17.22 17.04 -13.96
CA GLN A 133 15.81 17.05 -14.36
C GLN A 133 14.93 16.41 -13.28
N VAL A 134 15.29 15.23 -12.77
CA VAL A 134 14.56 14.55 -11.69
C VAL A 134 14.51 15.45 -10.46
N PHE A 135 15.63 16.07 -10.06
CA PHE A 135 15.68 17.00 -8.94
C PHE A 135 14.69 18.16 -9.08
N ASP A 136 14.61 18.77 -10.28
CA ASP A 136 13.71 19.90 -10.53
C ASP A 136 12.25 19.43 -10.61
N GLU A 137 11.97 18.33 -11.30
CA GLU A 137 10.63 17.79 -11.47
C GLU A 137 9.99 17.29 -10.16
N MET A 138 10.79 16.81 -9.19
CA MET A 138 10.28 16.42 -7.86
C MET A 138 9.55 17.58 -7.17
N GLU A 139 10.00 18.81 -7.36
CA GLU A 139 9.32 19.98 -6.78
C GLU A 139 7.96 20.23 -7.42
N ILE A 140 7.87 20.10 -8.74
CA ILE A 140 6.60 20.23 -9.49
C ILE A 140 5.63 19.12 -9.06
N VAL A 141 6.13 17.89 -8.96
CA VAL A 141 5.35 16.72 -8.53
C VAL A 141 4.73 16.94 -7.15
N VAL A 142 5.47 17.52 -6.21
CA VAL A 142 4.98 17.80 -4.85
C VAL A 142 4.03 19.00 -4.84
N LYS A 143 4.45 20.14 -5.42
CA LYS A 143 3.75 21.42 -5.25
C LYS A 143 2.55 21.58 -6.19
N THR A 144 2.63 21.00 -7.39
CA THR A 144 1.59 21.19 -8.43
C THR A 144 0.68 19.98 -8.55
N TYR A 145 1.22 18.77 -8.42
CA TYR A 145 0.43 17.55 -8.59
C TYR A 145 0.00 16.90 -7.27
N GLY A 146 0.43 17.45 -6.14
CA GLY A 146 0.01 16.96 -4.83
C GLY A 146 0.47 15.52 -4.54
N ILE A 147 1.64 15.11 -5.05
CA ILE A 147 2.25 13.81 -4.75
C ILE A 147 3.37 14.05 -3.74
N ASN A 148 3.16 13.62 -2.50
CA ASN A 148 4.10 13.84 -1.40
C ASN A 148 4.95 12.61 -1.05
N THR A 149 5.02 11.62 -1.93
CA THR A 149 5.72 10.35 -1.70
C THR A 149 6.48 9.89 -2.95
N PHE A 150 7.74 9.43 -2.77
CA PHE A 150 8.61 9.00 -3.86
C PHE A 150 9.09 7.56 -3.64
N LYS A 151 8.86 6.67 -4.60
CA LYS A 151 9.24 5.25 -4.55
C LYS A 151 10.61 5.01 -5.14
N HIS A 152 11.45 4.28 -4.41
CA HIS A 152 12.77 3.84 -4.84
C HIS A 152 12.85 2.32 -4.83
N PHE A 153 13.55 1.76 -5.79
CA PHE A 153 13.80 0.33 -5.87
C PHE A 153 15.27 0.06 -5.56
N MET A 154 15.54 -0.72 -4.52
CA MET A 154 16.90 -1.18 -4.18
C MET A 154 17.21 -2.54 -4.81
N ALA A 155 16.27 -3.07 -5.59
CA ALA A 155 16.37 -4.29 -6.41
C ALA A 155 16.00 -4.01 -7.86
N TYR A 156 15.88 -5.05 -8.70
CA TYR A 156 15.66 -4.98 -10.14
C TYR A 156 16.84 -4.34 -10.89
N LYS A 157 18.05 -4.87 -10.61
CA LYS A 157 19.32 -4.43 -11.22
C LYS A 157 19.24 -4.37 -12.74
N GLY A 158 19.69 -3.25 -13.32
CA GLY A 158 19.64 -2.99 -14.75
C GLY A 158 18.27 -2.56 -15.29
N ALA A 159 17.24 -2.40 -14.42
CA ALA A 159 15.92 -1.92 -14.80
C ALA A 159 15.48 -0.73 -13.92
N LEU A 160 15.05 -0.97 -12.70
CA LEU A 160 14.47 0.06 -11.80
C LEU A 160 15.39 0.45 -10.64
N MET A 161 16.45 -0.34 -10.39
CA MET A 161 17.32 -0.20 -9.23
C MET A 161 18.07 1.12 -9.27
N VAL A 162 17.99 1.88 -8.17
CA VAL A 162 18.81 3.04 -7.88
C VAL A 162 19.92 2.68 -6.89
N ASN A 163 21.08 3.31 -7.03
CA ASN A 163 22.23 3.10 -6.14
C ASN A 163 22.20 4.00 -4.90
N ASP A 164 23.16 3.84 -3.97
CA ASP A 164 23.18 4.56 -2.71
C ASP A 164 23.40 6.07 -2.88
N ASP A 165 24.12 6.51 -3.91
CA ASP A 165 24.27 7.94 -4.23
C ASP A 165 22.95 8.56 -4.66
N GLU A 166 22.22 7.87 -5.55
CA GLU A 166 20.88 8.28 -6.00
C GLU A 166 19.87 8.29 -4.86
N LEU A 167 19.91 7.27 -3.98
CA LEU A 167 19.07 7.22 -2.76
C LEU A 167 19.36 8.40 -1.84
N TYR A 168 20.63 8.68 -1.54
CA TYR A 168 21.03 9.79 -0.67
C TYR A 168 20.53 11.13 -1.20
N ASN A 169 20.78 11.41 -2.48
CA ASN A 169 20.37 12.66 -3.12
C ASN A 169 18.85 12.82 -3.15
N SER A 170 18.13 11.76 -3.52
CA SER A 170 16.66 11.77 -3.57
C SER A 170 16.03 11.91 -2.19
N PHE A 171 16.55 11.21 -1.16
CA PHE A 171 16.06 11.33 0.21
C PHE A 171 16.28 12.73 0.77
N ALA A 172 17.46 13.31 0.52
CA ALA A 172 17.74 14.71 0.90
C ALA A 172 16.76 15.68 0.22
N ARG A 173 16.45 15.45 -1.07
CA ARG A 173 15.45 16.25 -1.80
C ARG A 173 14.05 16.06 -1.24
N CYS A 174 13.63 14.83 -0.91
CA CYS A 174 12.35 14.55 -0.25
C CYS A 174 12.23 15.31 1.08
N ALA A 175 13.28 15.26 1.92
CA ALA A 175 13.30 15.98 3.20
C ALA A 175 13.13 17.50 3.01
N HIS A 176 13.79 18.07 1.99
CA HIS A 176 13.67 19.49 1.66
C HIS A 176 12.26 19.89 1.18
N LEU A 177 11.62 19.02 0.39
CA LEU A 177 10.29 19.27 -0.16
C LEU A 177 9.14 18.95 0.81
N GLY A 178 9.41 18.40 1.99
CA GLY A 178 8.39 17.87 2.88
C GLY A 178 7.68 16.65 2.29
N ALA A 179 8.41 15.83 1.56
CA ALA A 179 7.96 14.57 0.98
C ALA A 179 8.58 13.37 1.70
N MET A 180 8.06 12.17 1.46
CA MET A 180 8.55 10.93 2.08
C MET A 180 9.04 9.94 1.05
N PRO A 181 10.29 9.46 1.14
CA PRO A 181 10.74 8.32 0.35
C PRO A 181 10.09 7.01 0.80
N LEU A 182 9.75 6.18 -0.18
CA LEU A 182 9.33 4.80 -0.04
C LEU A 182 10.41 3.91 -0.65
N VAL A 183 10.66 2.73 -0.07
CA VAL A 183 11.66 1.79 -0.58
C VAL A 183 11.11 0.39 -0.76
N HIS A 184 11.33 -0.20 -1.95
CA HIS A 184 11.40 -1.63 -2.14
C HIS A 184 12.79 -2.05 -1.66
N ALA A 185 12.86 -2.67 -0.51
CA ALA A 185 14.12 -2.92 0.19
C ALA A 185 14.57 -4.38 0.03
N GLU A 186 15.18 -4.71 -1.09
CA GLU A 186 15.95 -5.94 -1.29
C GLU A 186 17.31 -5.56 -1.89
N ASN A 187 18.39 -6.24 -1.48
CA ASN A 187 19.73 -6.01 -2.04
C ASN A 187 19.83 -6.57 -3.47
N GLY A 188 19.63 -5.71 -4.45
CA GLY A 188 19.53 -6.08 -5.86
C GLY A 188 20.80 -6.70 -6.44
N ASP A 189 21.98 -6.31 -5.96
CA ASP A 189 23.26 -6.89 -6.41
C ASP A 189 23.40 -8.35 -5.95
N VAL A 190 23.08 -8.62 -4.68
CA VAL A 190 23.10 -9.97 -4.12
C VAL A 190 22.03 -10.84 -4.76
N VAL A 191 20.80 -10.32 -4.90
CA VAL A 191 19.70 -11.03 -5.58
C VAL A 191 20.11 -11.44 -7.00
N ALA A 192 20.66 -10.52 -7.79
CA ALA A 192 21.11 -10.81 -9.16
C ALA A 192 22.16 -11.93 -9.19
N ARG A 193 23.13 -11.88 -8.30
CA ARG A 193 24.17 -12.92 -8.22
C ARG A 193 23.62 -14.29 -7.78
N MET A 194 22.68 -14.30 -6.83
CA MET A 194 22.02 -15.54 -6.40
C MET A 194 21.17 -16.14 -7.52
N GLN A 195 20.48 -15.32 -8.31
CA GLN A 195 19.72 -15.77 -9.47
C GLN A 195 20.61 -16.46 -10.51
N GLU A 196 21.77 -15.87 -10.82
CA GLU A 196 22.75 -16.47 -11.72
C GLU A 196 23.22 -17.84 -11.21
N ALA A 197 23.63 -17.89 -9.95
CA ALA A 197 24.11 -19.13 -9.33
C ALA A 197 23.05 -20.26 -9.29
N LEU A 198 21.77 -19.92 -9.16
CA LEU A 198 20.68 -20.90 -9.20
C LEU A 198 20.47 -21.45 -10.62
N LEU A 199 20.51 -20.60 -11.64
CA LEU A 199 20.40 -21.02 -13.03
C LEU A 199 21.60 -21.88 -13.46
N GLU A 200 22.83 -21.56 -13.03
CA GLU A 200 24.02 -22.38 -13.24
C GLU A 200 23.84 -23.81 -12.66
N ARG A 201 23.01 -23.96 -11.64
CA ARG A 201 22.65 -25.26 -11.02
C ARG A 201 21.42 -25.92 -11.65
N GLY A 202 20.85 -25.32 -12.69
CA GLY A 202 19.65 -25.84 -13.36
C GLY A 202 18.34 -25.58 -12.61
N VAL A 203 18.32 -24.70 -11.61
CA VAL A 203 17.07 -24.26 -10.94
C VAL A 203 16.44 -23.18 -11.79
N THR A 204 15.41 -23.55 -12.56
CA THR A 204 14.73 -22.65 -13.52
C THR A 204 13.26 -22.38 -13.13
N GLY A 205 12.71 -23.15 -12.20
CA GLY A 205 11.32 -23.07 -11.76
C GLY A 205 11.05 -21.91 -10.78
N PRO A 206 9.75 -21.69 -10.44
CA PRO A 206 9.31 -20.61 -9.55
C PRO A 206 9.99 -20.58 -8.18
N GLU A 207 10.43 -21.73 -7.66
CA GLU A 207 11.18 -21.85 -6.41
C GLU A 207 12.49 -21.06 -6.44
N GLY A 208 13.13 -20.94 -7.61
CA GLY A 208 14.34 -20.15 -7.80
C GLY A 208 14.15 -18.68 -7.45
N HIS A 209 12.93 -18.15 -7.62
CA HIS A 209 12.60 -16.80 -7.22
C HIS A 209 12.72 -16.61 -5.70
N ALA A 210 12.13 -17.53 -4.91
CA ALA A 210 12.20 -17.45 -3.47
C ALA A 210 13.63 -17.72 -2.94
N TYR A 211 14.34 -18.70 -3.49
CA TYR A 211 15.71 -19.03 -3.09
C TYR A 211 16.72 -17.92 -3.38
N SER A 212 16.49 -17.11 -4.42
CA SER A 212 17.35 -15.96 -4.75
C SER A 212 17.11 -14.72 -3.88
N ARG A 213 16.08 -14.73 -3.02
CA ARG A 213 15.63 -13.58 -2.22
C ARG A 213 15.45 -13.98 -0.74
N PRO A 214 16.49 -14.44 -0.05
CA PRO A 214 16.39 -14.79 1.36
C PRO A 214 16.08 -13.56 2.22
N PRO A 215 15.61 -13.74 3.48
CA PRO A 215 15.29 -12.64 4.39
C PRO A 215 16.42 -11.63 4.59
N GLU A 216 17.66 -12.10 4.53
CA GLU A 216 18.87 -11.28 4.73
C GLU A 216 19.01 -10.17 3.68
N VAL A 217 18.60 -10.39 2.43
CA VAL A 217 18.69 -9.34 1.39
C VAL A 217 17.66 -8.23 1.62
N GLU A 218 16.52 -8.56 2.23
CA GLU A 218 15.51 -7.59 2.61
C GLU A 218 15.94 -6.82 3.87
N ALA A 219 16.44 -7.53 4.86
CA ALA A 219 16.88 -6.94 6.14
C ALA A 219 18.06 -5.98 5.96
N GLU A 220 19.06 -6.36 5.17
CA GLU A 220 20.22 -5.51 4.85
C GLU A 220 19.75 -4.23 4.17
N ALA A 221 18.96 -4.34 3.10
CA ALA A 221 18.48 -3.20 2.35
C ALA A 221 17.57 -2.28 3.19
N THR A 222 16.70 -2.86 4.02
CA THR A 222 15.87 -2.11 4.97
C THR A 222 16.73 -1.30 5.94
N ASN A 223 17.74 -1.92 6.56
CA ASN A 223 18.62 -1.23 7.50
C ASN A 223 19.45 -0.15 6.80
N ARG A 224 19.95 -0.40 5.59
CA ARG A 224 20.70 0.58 4.78
C ARG A 224 19.83 1.79 4.42
N ALA A 225 18.60 1.58 3.97
CA ALA A 225 17.66 2.66 3.68
C ALA A 225 17.34 3.50 4.93
N ILE A 226 17.17 2.86 6.10
CA ILE A 226 16.96 3.54 7.39
C ILE A 226 18.15 4.45 7.73
N MET A 227 19.39 3.97 7.53
CA MET A 227 20.59 4.77 7.80
C MET A 227 20.72 5.97 6.84
N ILE A 228 20.43 5.77 5.55
CA ILE A 228 20.43 6.88 4.57
C ILE A 228 19.35 7.92 4.91
N ALA A 229 18.14 7.47 5.25
CA ALA A 229 17.05 8.35 5.66
C ALA A 229 17.41 9.17 6.92
N ASP A 230 18.07 8.54 7.89
CA ASP A 230 18.52 9.24 9.10
C ASP A 230 19.60 10.30 8.80
N MET A 231 20.59 9.99 7.97
CA MET A 231 21.61 10.94 7.55
C MET A 231 21.01 12.17 6.83
N THR A 232 20.01 11.96 5.99
CA THR A 232 19.35 13.03 5.22
C THR A 232 18.26 13.76 6.00
N GLY A 233 17.80 13.21 7.13
CA GLY A 233 16.67 13.73 7.90
C GLY A 233 15.29 13.45 7.30
N ALA A 234 15.22 12.60 6.29
CA ALA A 234 13.96 12.17 5.69
C ALA A 234 13.20 11.18 6.59
N PRO A 235 11.85 11.22 6.64
CA PRO A 235 11.09 10.06 7.09
C PRO A 235 11.28 8.93 6.08
N LEU A 236 10.92 7.70 6.43
CA LEU A 236 11.03 6.56 5.52
C LEU A 236 9.80 5.67 5.62
N TYR A 237 9.34 5.16 4.49
CA TYR A 237 8.29 4.14 4.41
C TYR A 237 8.84 2.90 3.71
N VAL A 238 8.94 1.80 4.44
CA VAL A 238 9.36 0.50 3.92
C VAL A 238 8.12 -0.25 3.47
N VAL A 239 7.92 -0.38 2.16
CA VAL A 239 6.78 -1.08 1.59
C VAL A 239 6.94 -2.61 1.73
N HIS A 240 5.85 -3.37 1.66
CA HIS A 240 5.81 -4.84 1.60
C HIS A 240 6.85 -5.55 2.49
N THR A 241 7.01 -5.10 3.76
CA THR A 241 7.87 -5.76 4.75
C THR A 241 7.43 -7.21 4.96
N SER A 242 8.28 -8.18 4.62
CA SER A 242 7.89 -9.58 4.57
C SER A 242 8.55 -10.49 5.62
N CYS A 243 9.64 -10.06 6.26
CA CYS A 243 10.42 -10.90 7.17
C CYS A 243 10.64 -10.27 8.55
N ARG A 244 10.96 -11.12 9.53
CA ARG A 244 11.25 -10.73 10.91
C ARG A 244 12.40 -9.72 10.99
N GLU A 245 13.47 -9.98 10.28
CA GLU A 245 14.72 -9.22 10.35
C GLU A 245 14.53 -7.79 9.84
N ALA A 246 13.73 -7.60 8.79
CA ALA A 246 13.36 -6.26 8.30
C ALA A 246 12.42 -5.55 9.29
N HIS A 247 11.42 -6.26 9.85
CA HIS A 247 10.56 -5.72 10.90
C HIS A 247 11.38 -5.29 12.14
N GLU A 248 12.33 -6.09 12.60
CA GLU A 248 13.20 -5.76 13.74
C GLU A 248 14.04 -4.51 13.48
N ALA A 249 14.53 -4.31 12.25
CA ALA A 249 15.25 -3.09 11.86
C ALA A 249 14.33 -1.85 11.95
N ILE A 250 13.09 -1.95 11.46
CA ILE A 250 12.07 -0.90 11.56
C ILE A 250 11.73 -0.62 13.04
N ALA A 251 11.43 -1.65 13.82
CA ALA A 251 11.06 -1.51 15.22
C ALA A 251 12.17 -0.83 16.05
N ARG A 252 13.43 -1.25 15.85
CA ARG A 252 14.60 -0.63 16.48
C ARG A 252 14.76 0.84 16.10
N ALA A 253 14.59 1.17 14.82
CA ALA A 253 14.65 2.56 14.36
C ALA A 253 13.57 3.43 15.03
N ARG A 254 12.33 2.93 15.10
CA ARG A 254 11.21 3.62 15.74
C ARG A 254 11.43 3.78 17.26
N ALA A 255 11.92 2.76 17.94
CA ALA A 255 12.26 2.83 19.37
C ALA A 255 13.34 3.90 19.66
N ASN A 256 14.20 4.19 18.67
CA ASN A 256 15.18 5.27 18.70
C ASN A 256 14.63 6.63 18.21
N GLY A 257 13.31 6.79 18.12
CA GLY A 257 12.64 8.05 17.74
C GLY A 257 12.70 8.39 16.25
N LYS A 258 13.15 7.48 15.38
CA LYS A 258 13.20 7.73 13.92
C LYS A 258 11.81 7.55 13.30
N ARG A 259 11.52 8.36 12.29
CA ARG A 259 10.25 8.31 11.55
C ARG A 259 10.31 7.29 10.43
N VAL A 260 10.24 6.03 10.80
CA VAL A 260 10.21 4.89 9.88
C VAL A 260 8.85 4.21 10.00
N TYR A 261 8.24 3.93 8.86
CA TYR A 261 6.96 3.22 8.75
C TYR A 261 7.18 1.90 8.01
N GLY A 262 6.39 0.89 8.33
CA GLY A 262 6.44 -0.42 7.70
C GLY A 262 5.05 -0.92 7.32
N GLU A 263 4.99 -1.69 6.25
CA GLU A 263 3.79 -2.17 5.61
C GLU A 263 3.94 -3.65 5.27
N PRO A 264 3.43 -4.59 6.06
CA PRO A 264 3.26 -5.97 5.60
C PRO A 264 2.08 -6.06 4.62
N LEU A 265 2.13 -7.04 3.73
CA LEU A 265 1.02 -7.36 2.84
C LEU A 265 0.15 -8.46 3.44
N ILE A 266 -1.13 -8.46 3.07
CA ILE A 266 -2.06 -9.53 3.48
C ILE A 266 -1.55 -10.91 3.07
N GLN A 267 -0.86 -11.02 1.92
CA GLN A 267 -0.24 -12.24 1.43
C GLN A 267 0.85 -12.74 2.39
N HIS A 268 1.75 -11.85 2.85
CA HIS A 268 2.83 -12.20 3.77
C HIS A 268 2.34 -12.60 5.16
N LEU A 269 1.16 -12.11 5.56
CA LEU A 269 0.53 -12.48 6.82
C LEU A 269 -0.12 -13.87 6.82
N LEU A 270 -0.48 -14.41 5.63
CA LEU A 270 -1.34 -15.59 5.52
C LEU A 270 -0.75 -16.74 4.69
N LEU A 271 0.11 -16.44 3.73
CA LEU A 271 0.74 -17.43 2.85
C LEU A 271 2.22 -17.58 3.21
N ASP A 272 2.77 -18.77 2.98
CA ASP A 272 4.17 -19.06 3.32
C ASP A 272 4.95 -19.70 2.17
N ALA A 273 6.25 -19.89 2.35
CA ALA A 273 7.16 -20.35 1.30
C ALA A 273 6.85 -21.77 0.78
N THR A 274 6.04 -22.56 1.47
CA THR A 274 5.64 -23.91 0.99
C THR A 274 4.81 -23.85 -0.27
N GLU A 275 4.21 -22.70 -0.58
CA GLU A 275 3.50 -22.44 -1.84
C GLU A 275 4.40 -22.64 -3.07
N TYR A 276 5.70 -22.36 -2.97
CA TYR A 276 6.68 -22.55 -4.04
C TYR A 276 7.14 -24.02 -4.23
N GLU A 277 6.89 -24.87 -3.24
CA GLU A 277 7.21 -26.31 -3.29
C GLU A 277 6.14 -27.15 -3.99
N ASN A 278 5.04 -26.51 -4.39
CA ASN A 278 3.94 -27.18 -5.07
C ASN A 278 4.40 -27.76 -6.42
N LYS A 279 4.07 -29.03 -6.68
CA LYS A 279 4.44 -29.73 -7.92
C LYS A 279 3.81 -29.14 -9.19
N SER A 280 2.72 -28.38 -9.07
CA SER A 280 2.13 -27.64 -10.18
C SER A 280 2.93 -26.36 -10.43
N TRP A 281 3.59 -26.28 -11.57
CA TRP A 281 4.30 -25.06 -11.97
C TRP A 281 3.37 -23.83 -11.97
N ASN A 282 2.14 -23.98 -12.51
CA ASN A 282 1.16 -22.89 -12.52
C ASN A 282 0.82 -22.43 -11.09
N HIS A 283 0.67 -23.35 -10.13
CA HIS A 283 0.41 -23.01 -8.75
C HIS A 283 1.53 -22.16 -8.16
N ALA A 284 2.76 -22.63 -8.26
CA ALA A 284 3.93 -21.93 -7.72
C ALA A 284 4.18 -20.58 -8.44
N ALA A 285 4.07 -20.54 -9.78
CA ALA A 285 4.30 -19.34 -10.56
C ALA A 285 3.27 -18.22 -10.27
N ARG A 286 2.00 -18.59 -10.03
CA ARG A 286 0.95 -17.64 -9.62
C ARG A 286 1.24 -16.93 -8.30
N ARG A 287 2.17 -17.47 -7.49
CA ARG A 287 2.56 -16.94 -6.18
C ARG A 287 3.89 -16.17 -6.20
N VAL A 288 4.53 -16.10 -7.38
CA VAL A 288 5.76 -15.30 -7.55
C VAL A 288 5.44 -13.83 -7.43
N MET A 289 6.01 -13.20 -6.40
CA MET A 289 5.98 -11.76 -6.11
C MET A 289 7.24 -11.35 -5.36
N SER A 290 7.58 -10.08 -5.28
CA SER A 290 8.78 -9.57 -4.61
C SER A 290 8.43 -8.54 -3.53
N PRO A 291 8.84 -8.75 -2.27
CA PRO A 291 9.54 -9.94 -1.74
C PRO A 291 8.68 -11.21 -1.80
N PRO A 292 9.32 -12.41 -1.87
CA PRO A 292 8.56 -13.66 -1.89
C PRO A 292 7.92 -13.96 -0.53
N PHE A 293 6.99 -14.92 -0.50
CA PHE A 293 6.47 -15.46 0.74
C PHE A 293 7.63 -16.10 1.54
N ARG A 294 7.60 -15.91 2.85
CA ARG A 294 8.63 -16.36 3.78
C ARG A 294 8.19 -17.63 4.50
N ALA A 295 9.13 -18.29 5.18
CA ALA A 295 8.77 -19.35 6.10
C ALA A 295 7.77 -18.84 7.15
N ARG A 296 6.83 -19.69 7.56
CA ARG A 296 5.71 -19.36 8.46
C ARG A 296 6.14 -18.63 9.75
N ALA A 297 7.33 -18.93 10.26
CA ALA A 297 7.86 -18.28 11.46
C ALA A 297 8.03 -16.75 11.35
N HIS A 298 8.09 -16.18 10.13
CA HIS A 298 8.14 -14.73 9.94
C HIS A 298 6.79 -14.05 10.15
N GLN A 299 5.69 -14.78 9.93
CA GLN A 299 4.33 -14.24 10.10
C GLN A 299 4.06 -13.77 11.53
N ASP A 300 4.53 -14.50 12.54
CA ASP A 300 4.35 -14.13 13.95
C ASP A 300 5.00 -12.78 14.26
N SER A 301 6.17 -12.48 13.66
CA SER A 301 6.83 -11.19 13.80
C SER A 301 6.04 -10.06 13.14
N LEU A 302 5.46 -10.29 11.96
CA LEU A 302 4.64 -9.29 11.26
C LEU A 302 3.36 -8.99 12.05
N TRP A 303 2.68 -10.01 12.57
CA TRP A 303 1.51 -9.83 13.43
C TRP A 303 1.86 -9.09 14.73
N ALA A 304 2.97 -9.42 15.39
CA ALA A 304 3.45 -8.70 16.56
C ALA A 304 3.79 -7.24 16.22
N GLY A 305 4.31 -6.99 15.03
CA GLY A 305 4.56 -5.64 14.51
C GLY A 305 3.29 -4.80 14.37
N LEU A 306 2.21 -5.37 13.87
CA LEU A 306 0.90 -4.70 13.77
C LEU A 306 0.31 -4.43 15.16
N GLN A 307 0.36 -5.41 16.08
CA GLN A 307 -0.14 -5.28 17.45
C GLN A 307 0.62 -4.22 18.27
N SER A 308 1.95 -4.17 18.14
CA SER A 308 2.78 -3.20 18.85
C SER A 308 2.79 -1.80 18.20
N GLY A 309 2.25 -1.66 16.98
CA GLY A 309 2.32 -0.44 16.20
C GLY A 309 3.71 -0.15 15.62
N SER A 310 4.65 -1.11 15.64
CA SER A 310 5.93 -0.97 14.94
C SER A 310 5.80 -1.14 13.43
N LEU A 311 4.74 -1.83 12.97
CA LEU A 311 4.22 -1.82 11.60
C LEU A 311 2.85 -1.13 11.59
N GLN A 312 2.57 -0.27 10.62
CA GLN A 312 1.43 0.65 10.69
C GLN A 312 0.32 0.35 9.71
N VAL A 313 0.58 -0.32 8.61
CA VAL A 313 -0.36 -0.45 7.48
C VAL A 313 -0.33 -1.87 6.97
N VAL A 314 -1.48 -2.41 6.57
CA VAL A 314 -1.58 -3.64 5.79
C VAL A 314 -2.06 -3.27 4.39
N ALA A 315 -1.26 -3.60 3.37
CA ALA A 315 -1.55 -3.33 1.96
C ALA A 315 -1.68 -4.61 1.14
N THR A 316 -1.76 -4.49 -0.19
CA THR A 316 -1.86 -5.65 -1.09
C THR A 316 -0.69 -5.81 -2.05
N ASP A 317 -0.02 -4.73 -2.45
CA ASP A 317 0.86 -4.75 -3.61
C ASP A 317 0.15 -5.45 -4.81
N HIS A 318 -1.11 -5.04 -5.04
CA HIS A 318 -1.95 -5.63 -6.08
C HIS A 318 -1.33 -5.37 -7.46
N CYS A 319 -0.60 -6.37 -7.93
CA CYS A 319 0.13 -6.39 -9.19
C CYS A 319 -0.23 -7.70 -9.92
N ALA A 320 -1.44 -7.74 -10.45
CA ALA A 320 -2.06 -8.96 -10.90
C ALA A 320 -1.65 -9.33 -12.33
N PHE A 321 -1.26 -10.59 -12.56
CA PHE A 321 -0.93 -11.16 -13.85
C PHE A 321 -1.67 -12.47 -14.05
N THR A 322 -2.19 -12.71 -15.24
CA THR A 322 -2.86 -13.98 -15.57
C THR A 322 -1.88 -15.16 -15.59
N THR A 323 -2.39 -16.38 -15.53
CA THR A 323 -1.57 -17.59 -15.66
C THR A 323 -0.75 -17.59 -16.95
N GLU A 324 -1.35 -17.12 -18.06
CA GLU A 324 -0.65 -17.05 -19.34
C GLU A 324 0.51 -16.04 -19.29
N GLN A 325 0.32 -14.89 -18.68
CA GLN A 325 1.38 -13.92 -18.48
C GLN A 325 2.52 -14.47 -17.61
N LYS A 326 2.20 -15.21 -16.53
CA LYS A 326 3.22 -15.88 -15.69
C LYS A 326 4.06 -16.87 -16.50
N ARG A 327 3.53 -17.48 -17.56
CA ARG A 327 4.26 -18.43 -18.42
C ARG A 327 5.39 -17.82 -19.25
N LEU A 328 5.50 -16.49 -19.32
CA LEU A 328 6.68 -15.83 -19.88
C LEU A 328 7.99 -16.31 -19.21
N GLY A 329 7.92 -16.78 -17.97
CA GLY A 329 9.05 -17.30 -17.22
C GLY A 329 9.08 -18.84 -17.10
N ALA A 330 8.43 -19.60 -18.00
CA ALA A 330 8.38 -21.05 -17.90
C ALA A 330 9.76 -21.74 -17.91
N GLU A 331 10.72 -21.19 -18.65
CA GLU A 331 12.08 -21.70 -18.79
C GLU A 331 13.10 -20.95 -17.91
N ASP A 332 12.71 -19.83 -17.30
CA ASP A 332 13.58 -18.98 -16.51
C ASP A 332 12.76 -18.18 -15.49
N PHE A 333 12.84 -18.57 -14.22
CA PHE A 333 12.05 -17.93 -13.15
C PHE A 333 12.23 -16.43 -13.04
N ARG A 334 13.36 -15.87 -13.52
CA ARG A 334 13.62 -14.42 -13.53
C ARG A 334 12.66 -13.66 -14.44
N LYS A 335 12.03 -14.36 -15.39
CA LYS A 335 11.09 -13.79 -16.38
C LYS A 335 9.62 -13.99 -15.97
N ILE A 336 9.34 -14.66 -14.85
CA ILE A 336 7.98 -14.75 -14.32
C ILE A 336 7.59 -13.35 -13.85
N PRO A 337 6.56 -12.70 -14.41
CA PRO A 337 6.11 -11.39 -13.93
C PRO A 337 5.77 -11.45 -12.43
N ASN A 338 6.45 -10.62 -11.63
CA ASN A 338 6.32 -10.62 -10.18
C ASN A 338 5.07 -9.86 -9.76
N GLY A 339 4.20 -10.48 -8.98
CA GLY A 339 3.04 -9.85 -8.40
C GLY A 339 1.85 -10.78 -8.27
N THR A 340 0.97 -10.48 -7.34
CA THR A 340 -0.25 -11.24 -7.02
C THR A 340 -1.44 -10.29 -6.85
N GLY A 341 -2.66 -10.82 -6.90
CA GLY A 341 -3.87 -10.10 -6.53
C GLY A 341 -4.11 -10.11 -5.02
N GLY A 342 -5.04 -9.30 -4.54
CA GLY A 342 -5.44 -9.24 -3.12
C GLY A 342 -6.36 -8.08 -2.75
N LEU A 343 -6.56 -7.14 -3.66
CA LEU A 343 -7.23 -5.86 -3.38
C LEU A 343 -8.68 -6.04 -2.89
N GLU A 344 -9.46 -6.94 -3.48
CA GLU A 344 -10.82 -7.24 -3.07
C GLU A 344 -10.88 -8.00 -1.73
N ASP A 345 -9.87 -8.81 -1.43
CA ASP A 345 -9.92 -9.79 -0.34
C ASP A 345 -9.19 -9.32 0.92
N ARG A 346 -8.41 -8.23 0.84
CA ARG A 346 -7.58 -7.71 1.94
C ARG A 346 -8.34 -7.55 3.25
N LEU A 347 -9.45 -6.81 3.25
CA LEU A 347 -10.20 -6.52 4.48
C LEU A 347 -10.91 -7.76 5.05
N PRO A 348 -11.63 -8.58 4.28
CA PRO A 348 -12.21 -9.84 4.77
C PRO A 348 -11.18 -10.81 5.35
N LEU A 349 -10.03 -10.97 4.69
CA LEU A 349 -8.95 -11.83 5.16
C LEU A 349 -8.35 -11.30 6.47
N LEU A 350 -8.03 -10.01 6.53
CA LEU A 350 -7.44 -9.39 7.71
C LEU A 350 -8.42 -9.41 8.90
N TRP A 351 -9.73 -9.19 8.64
CA TRP A 351 -10.73 -9.31 9.68
C TRP A 351 -10.79 -10.74 10.24
N THR A 352 -10.84 -11.72 9.35
CA THR A 352 -10.93 -13.13 9.73
C THR A 352 -9.68 -13.59 10.50
N ALA A 353 -8.50 -13.30 10.00
CA ALA A 353 -7.24 -13.75 10.61
C ALA A 353 -6.74 -12.85 11.75
N GLY A 354 -7.18 -11.62 11.80
CA GLY A 354 -6.79 -10.63 12.82
C GLY A 354 -7.82 -10.46 13.91
N VAL A 355 -9.01 -9.94 13.54
CA VAL A 355 -10.03 -9.57 14.55
C VAL A 355 -10.71 -10.80 15.15
N ASN A 356 -11.17 -11.73 14.33
CA ASN A 356 -11.87 -12.92 14.83
C ASN A 356 -10.96 -13.86 15.63
N THR A 357 -9.65 -13.77 15.46
CA THR A 357 -8.67 -14.55 16.25
C THR A 357 -8.16 -13.81 17.49
N GLY A 358 -8.55 -12.56 17.69
CA GLY A 358 -8.10 -11.73 18.80
C GLY A 358 -6.68 -11.16 18.64
N ARG A 359 -6.07 -11.26 17.46
CA ARG A 359 -4.77 -10.63 17.17
C ARG A 359 -4.88 -9.11 17.04
N LEU A 360 -5.99 -8.61 16.56
CA LEU A 360 -6.29 -7.19 16.44
C LEU A 360 -7.66 -6.90 17.07
N THR A 361 -7.80 -5.77 17.72
CA THR A 361 -9.09 -5.18 18.00
C THR A 361 -9.70 -4.60 16.72
N LYS A 362 -11.00 -4.31 16.74
CA LYS A 362 -11.65 -3.64 15.60
C LYS A 362 -11.12 -2.22 15.37
N GLU A 363 -10.68 -1.54 16.43
CA GLU A 363 -10.05 -0.23 16.37
C GLU A 363 -8.66 -0.30 15.68
N GLU A 364 -7.85 -1.30 16.04
CA GLU A 364 -6.57 -1.57 15.39
C GLU A 364 -6.75 -1.98 13.93
N PHE A 365 -7.79 -2.76 13.61
CA PHE A 365 -8.13 -3.06 12.22
C PHE A 365 -8.39 -1.79 11.42
N VAL A 366 -9.19 -0.85 11.94
CA VAL A 366 -9.42 0.46 11.32
C VAL A 366 -8.10 1.26 11.22
N ALA A 367 -7.27 1.19 12.26
CA ALA A 367 -5.97 1.87 12.27
C ALA A 367 -5.10 1.40 11.11
N VAL A 368 -4.88 0.08 10.95
CA VAL A 368 -3.93 -0.47 9.97
C VAL A 368 -4.47 -0.52 8.54
N THR A 369 -5.78 -0.38 8.33
CA THR A 369 -6.40 -0.43 7.00
C THR A 369 -6.83 0.93 6.47
N SER A 370 -6.90 1.96 7.32
CA SER A 370 -7.48 3.25 6.94
C SER A 370 -6.77 4.44 7.63
N SER A 371 -6.87 4.57 8.96
CA SER A 371 -6.50 5.81 9.65
C SER A 371 -5.00 6.07 9.66
N ASN A 372 -4.15 5.05 9.84
CA ASN A 372 -2.69 5.22 9.87
C ASN A 372 -2.17 5.67 8.52
N ILE A 373 -2.61 5.02 7.45
CA ILE A 373 -2.18 5.41 6.10
C ILE A 373 -2.72 6.80 5.72
N ALA A 374 -3.93 7.16 6.12
CA ALA A 374 -4.44 8.51 5.91
C ALA A 374 -3.56 9.58 6.58
N ARG A 375 -3.03 9.31 7.78
CA ARG A 375 -2.07 10.18 8.47
C ARG A 375 -0.72 10.20 7.78
N ILE A 376 -0.20 9.04 7.40
CA ILE A 376 1.07 8.90 6.69
C ILE A 376 1.02 9.65 5.35
N LEU A 377 -0.10 9.65 4.66
CA LEU A 377 -0.30 10.36 3.39
C LEU A 377 -0.72 11.84 3.56
N ASN A 378 -0.89 12.31 4.80
CA ASN A 378 -1.29 13.67 5.14
C ASN A 378 -2.70 14.07 4.64
N ILE A 379 -3.64 13.13 4.63
CA ILE A 379 -5.05 13.35 4.26
C ILE A 379 -6.03 13.09 5.41
N TYR A 380 -5.53 12.78 6.61
CA TYR A 380 -6.34 12.64 7.81
C TYR A 380 -6.68 14.04 8.40
N PRO A 381 -7.90 14.32 8.91
CA PRO A 381 -9.05 13.42 9.08
C PRO A 381 -10.03 13.43 7.89
N ARG A 382 -9.71 14.10 6.78
CA ARG A 382 -10.56 14.10 5.57
C ARG A 382 -10.93 12.67 5.17
N LYS A 383 -9.94 11.76 5.16
CA LYS A 383 -10.10 10.31 4.98
C LYS A 383 -9.59 9.57 6.22
N GLY A 384 -10.05 8.33 6.42
CA GLY A 384 -9.59 7.48 7.52
C GLY A 384 -10.26 7.75 8.88
N ARG A 385 -11.34 8.53 8.91
CA ARG A 385 -12.14 8.80 10.13
C ARG A 385 -13.60 9.00 9.79
N LEU A 386 -14.49 8.56 10.67
CA LEU A 386 -15.91 8.92 10.66
C LEU A 386 -16.15 10.06 11.64
N SER A 387 -16.18 11.28 11.12
CA SER A 387 -16.47 12.50 11.87
C SER A 387 -17.09 13.55 10.95
N ALA A 388 -17.81 14.52 11.51
CA ALA A 388 -18.31 15.64 10.73
C ALA A 388 -17.16 16.36 10.01
N GLY A 389 -17.35 16.65 8.72
CA GLY A 389 -16.36 17.24 7.83
C GLY A 389 -15.42 16.25 7.10
N SER A 390 -15.48 14.94 7.44
CA SER A 390 -14.75 13.90 6.66
C SER A 390 -15.51 13.58 5.38
N ASP A 391 -14.78 13.11 4.36
CA ASP A 391 -15.39 12.52 3.16
C ASP A 391 -16.28 11.34 3.58
N ALA A 392 -17.43 11.19 2.93
CA ALA A 392 -18.37 10.09 3.25
C ALA A 392 -17.93 8.77 2.58
N ASP A 393 -16.73 8.33 2.92
CA ASP A 393 -16.15 7.04 2.56
C ASP A 393 -16.38 6.08 3.71
N ILE A 394 -17.41 5.24 3.59
CA ILE A 394 -17.97 4.50 4.73
C ILE A 394 -18.17 3.04 4.33
N VAL A 395 -17.82 2.14 5.22
CA VAL A 395 -18.12 0.70 5.10
C VAL A 395 -19.07 0.28 6.22
N VAL A 396 -20.22 -0.26 5.83
CA VAL A 396 -21.07 -1.03 6.74
C VAL A 396 -20.59 -2.47 6.67
N TRP A 397 -20.11 -2.97 7.79
CA TRP A 397 -19.45 -4.27 7.94
C TRP A 397 -20.29 -5.20 8.76
N ASP A 398 -20.75 -6.28 8.16
CA ASP A 398 -21.42 -7.35 8.89
C ASP A 398 -20.39 -8.36 9.45
N PRO A 399 -20.18 -8.44 10.76
CA PRO A 399 -19.20 -9.34 11.36
C PRO A 399 -19.58 -10.84 11.21
N ALA A 400 -20.82 -11.15 10.89
CA ALA A 400 -21.31 -12.51 10.71
C ALA A 400 -21.40 -12.96 9.24
N ALA A 401 -21.26 -12.04 8.29
CA ALA A 401 -21.28 -12.37 6.87
C ALA A 401 -20.17 -13.35 6.52
N SER A 402 -20.47 -14.34 5.71
CA SER A 402 -19.48 -15.30 5.20
C SER A 402 -19.13 -15.03 3.74
N LYS A 403 -17.83 -15.12 3.41
CA LYS A 403 -17.33 -15.03 2.05
C LYS A 403 -16.33 -16.18 1.82
N ASN A 404 -16.59 -17.01 0.79
CA ASN A 404 -15.60 -17.94 0.29
C ASN A 404 -14.86 -17.28 -0.88
N ILE A 405 -13.54 -17.17 -0.77
CA ILE A 405 -12.71 -16.56 -1.80
C ILE A 405 -12.50 -17.54 -2.94
N THR A 406 -12.88 -17.15 -4.13
CA THR A 406 -12.67 -17.93 -5.37
C THR A 406 -12.40 -17.01 -6.55
N ALA A 407 -11.59 -17.45 -7.49
CA ALA A 407 -11.35 -16.73 -8.73
C ALA A 407 -12.65 -16.50 -9.53
N LYS A 408 -13.65 -17.38 -9.39
CA LYS A 408 -14.93 -17.28 -10.07
C LYS A 408 -15.77 -16.09 -9.57
N ASN A 409 -15.65 -15.74 -8.30
CA ASN A 409 -16.50 -14.75 -7.65
C ASN A 409 -15.81 -13.38 -7.47
N GLN A 410 -14.54 -13.25 -7.89
CA GLN A 410 -13.81 -11.99 -7.79
C GLN A 410 -14.13 -11.06 -8.98
N LEU A 411 -13.96 -9.77 -8.76
CA LEU A 411 -14.09 -8.73 -9.78
C LEU A 411 -12.76 -8.44 -10.51
N SER A 412 -11.64 -8.89 -9.97
CA SER A 412 -10.33 -8.83 -10.61
C SER A 412 -10.34 -9.67 -11.89
N ARG A 413 -9.57 -9.21 -12.90
CA ARG A 413 -9.48 -9.88 -14.22
C ARG A 413 -8.50 -11.05 -14.27
N ILE A 414 -7.83 -11.38 -13.16
CA ILE A 414 -6.95 -12.56 -13.11
C ILE A 414 -7.78 -13.86 -13.08
N ASP A 415 -7.22 -14.91 -13.69
CA ASP A 415 -7.86 -16.22 -13.84
C ASP A 415 -7.64 -17.16 -12.64
N TYR A 416 -7.13 -16.64 -11.52
CA TYR A 416 -6.94 -17.37 -10.28
C TYR A 416 -7.05 -16.41 -9.08
N ASN A 417 -7.11 -16.98 -7.87
CA ASN A 417 -6.94 -16.22 -6.64
C ASN A 417 -5.89 -16.93 -5.77
N VAL A 418 -4.89 -16.18 -5.23
CA VAL A 418 -3.86 -16.81 -4.38
C VAL A 418 -4.44 -17.29 -3.05
N PHE A 419 -5.61 -16.78 -2.66
CA PHE A 419 -6.38 -17.17 -1.48
C PHE A 419 -7.54 -18.10 -1.80
N GLU A 420 -7.53 -18.78 -2.96
CA GLU A 420 -8.59 -19.69 -3.40
C GLU A 420 -8.93 -20.69 -2.29
N GLY A 421 -10.24 -20.76 -1.93
CA GLY A 421 -10.75 -21.65 -0.90
C GLY A 421 -10.67 -21.12 0.54
N PHE A 422 -10.11 -19.92 0.78
CA PHE A 422 -10.17 -19.30 2.12
C PHE A 422 -11.63 -18.93 2.45
N ALA A 423 -12.08 -19.38 3.61
CA ALA A 423 -13.38 -19.00 4.17
C ALA A 423 -13.21 -17.81 5.10
N CYS A 424 -13.83 -16.69 4.77
CA CYS A 424 -13.84 -15.48 5.60
C CYS A 424 -15.14 -15.36 6.37
N THR A 425 -15.04 -14.86 7.61
CA THR A 425 -16.18 -14.43 8.42
C THR A 425 -16.00 -12.96 8.75
N GLY A 426 -16.98 -12.14 8.35
CA GLY A 426 -16.94 -10.69 8.31
C GLY A 426 -16.69 -10.18 6.90
N ALA A 427 -17.59 -9.33 6.39
CA ALA A 427 -17.49 -8.75 5.06
C ALA A 427 -18.22 -7.40 4.97
N PRO A 428 -17.85 -6.53 4.00
CA PRO A 428 -18.62 -5.33 3.71
C PRO A 428 -19.99 -5.70 3.11
N VAL A 429 -21.05 -5.15 3.67
CA VAL A 429 -22.41 -5.29 3.12
C VAL A 429 -22.86 -4.03 2.39
N VAL A 430 -22.32 -2.86 2.74
CA VAL A 430 -22.46 -1.62 1.98
C VAL A 430 -21.12 -0.89 2.02
N THR A 431 -20.70 -0.41 0.86
CA THR A 431 -19.55 0.50 0.71
C THR A 431 -20.03 1.80 0.08
N LEU A 432 -19.81 2.92 0.77
CA LEU A 432 -20.03 4.25 0.22
C LEU A 432 -18.69 4.85 -0.18
N SER A 433 -18.65 5.46 -1.34
CA SER A 433 -17.55 6.31 -1.79
C SER A 433 -18.10 7.71 -2.04
N ARG A 434 -17.59 8.68 -1.27
CA ARG A 434 -18.06 10.07 -1.32
C ARG A 434 -19.59 10.19 -1.29
N GLY A 435 -20.20 9.52 -0.31
CA GLY A 435 -21.65 9.59 -0.07
C GLY A 435 -22.53 8.82 -1.07
N ARG A 436 -21.94 8.17 -2.08
CA ARG A 436 -22.67 7.30 -3.01
C ARG A 436 -22.51 5.84 -2.61
N ILE A 437 -23.60 5.09 -2.70
CA ILE A 437 -23.51 3.63 -2.51
C ILE A 437 -22.80 3.04 -3.72
N ALA A 438 -21.55 2.64 -3.53
CA ALA A 438 -20.72 2.04 -4.56
C ALA A 438 -20.88 0.52 -4.66
N PHE A 439 -21.16 -0.12 -3.51
CA PHE A 439 -21.43 -1.55 -3.44
C PHE A 439 -22.47 -1.81 -2.35
N ALA A 440 -23.42 -2.69 -2.60
CA ALA A 440 -24.42 -3.09 -1.62
C ALA A 440 -24.89 -4.53 -1.85
N LYS A 441 -24.77 -5.39 -0.83
CA LYS A 441 -25.31 -6.76 -0.80
C LYS A 441 -24.94 -7.62 -2.03
N GLY A 442 -23.69 -7.50 -2.48
CA GLY A 442 -23.19 -8.22 -3.66
C GLY A 442 -23.40 -7.50 -5.00
N ASP A 443 -24.11 -6.36 -5.01
CA ASP A 443 -24.37 -5.57 -6.19
C ASP A 443 -23.37 -4.38 -6.28
N LEU A 444 -22.55 -4.38 -7.33
CA LEU A 444 -21.63 -3.29 -7.61
C LEU A 444 -22.37 -2.19 -8.37
N ARG A 445 -22.43 -0.99 -7.80
CA ARG A 445 -23.11 0.18 -8.35
C ARG A 445 -22.18 1.27 -8.83
N ALA A 446 -20.89 1.17 -8.48
CA ALA A 446 -19.88 2.12 -8.92
C ALA A 446 -19.63 1.99 -10.41
N GLU A 447 -19.57 3.13 -11.07
CA GLU A 447 -19.35 3.22 -12.50
C GLU A 447 -17.91 3.70 -12.81
N LYS A 448 -17.50 3.46 -14.05
CA LYS A 448 -16.27 3.97 -14.61
C LYS A 448 -16.24 5.51 -14.51
N GLY A 449 -15.16 6.04 -13.91
CA GLY A 449 -14.97 7.49 -13.78
C GLY A 449 -15.62 8.12 -12.55
N ASP A 450 -16.25 7.34 -11.67
CA ASP A 450 -16.79 7.85 -10.40
C ASP A 450 -15.68 8.30 -9.43
N GLY A 451 -14.49 7.73 -9.54
CA GLY A 451 -13.36 8.04 -8.67
C GLY A 451 -12.75 9.41 -8.92
N ARG A 452 -12.10 9.96 -7.90
CA ARG A 452 -11.38 11.23 -7.98
C ARG A 452 -9.92 11.08 -7.60
N TYR A 453 -9.09 11.86 -8.26
CA TYR A 453 -7.72 12.06 -7.85
C TYR A 453 -7.66 12.83 -6.53
N ILE A 454 -6.95 12.29 -5.54
CA ILE A 454 -6.78 12.92 -4.23
C ILE A 454 -5.37 13.48 -4.13
N GLU A 455 -5.28 14.81 -4.25
CA GLU A 455 -4.04 15.52 -3.98
C GLU A 455 -3.68 15.42 -2.50
N ARG A 456 -2.38 15.26 -2.23
CA ARG A 456 -1.83 15.13 -0.89
C ARG A 456 -0.83 16.25 -0.64
N PRO A 457 -1.08 17.11 0.33
CA PRO A 457 -0.17 18.22 0.63
C PRO A 457 1.16 17.69 1.17
N PRO A 458 2.25 18.47 1.06
CA PRO A 458 3.52 18.16 1.72
C PRO A 458 3.33 17.93 3.22
N PHE A 459 4.19 17.15 3.83
CA PHE A 459 4.17 16.88 5.26
C PHE A 459 4.36 18.16 6.07
N SER A 460 3.90 18.11 7.32
CA SER A 460 3.86 19.27 8.22
C SER A 460 5.22 19.96 8.39
N PRO A 461 5.22 21.25 8.77
CA PRO A 461 6.44 22.02 9.05
C PRO A 461 7.45 21.36 10.02
N VAL A 462 6.99 20.43 10.86
CA VAL A 462 7.87 19.66 11.77
C VAL A 462 8.93 18.87 11.01
N HIS A 463 8.61 18.29 9.86
CA HIS A 463 9.59 17.60 9.01
C HIS A 463 10.59 18.59 8.42
N VAL A 464 10.12 19.72 7.91
CA VAL A 464 10.94 20.81 7.37
C VAL A 464 11.83 21.41 8.47
N ALA A 465 11.28 21.63 9.67
CA ALA A 465 12.03 22.14 10.80
C ALA A 465 13.20 21.24 11.20
N ASN A 466 12.99 19.91 11.22
CA ASN A 466 14.06 18.95 11.52
C ASN A 466 15.17 18.97 10.45
N SER A 467 14.79 19.03 9.18
CA SER A 467 15.75 19.14 8.08
C SER A 467 16.52 20.46 8.12
N THR A 468 15.84 21.58 8.42
CA THR A 468 16.45 22.89 8.59
C THR A 468 17.44 22.89 9.75
N TRP A 469 17.06 22.27 10.88
CA TRP A 469 17.95 22.15 12.04
C TRP A 469 19.23 21.37 11.71
N LYS A 470 19.12 20.25 11.00
CA LYS A 470 20.27 19.46 10.53
C LYS A 470 21.20 20.27 9.62
N LEU A 471 20.63 21.07 8.70
CA LEU A 471 21.41 21.93 7.82
C LEU A 471 22.14 23.04 8.61
N GLN A 472 21.47 23.68 9.57
CA GLN A 472 22.06 24.73 10.41
C GLN A 472 23.18 24.21 11.34
N ASN A 473 23.11 22.93 11.71
CA ASN A 473 24.08 22.25 12.55
C ASN A 473 25.02 21.34 11.75
N ALA A 474 25.10 21.53 10.42
CA ALA A 474 26.03 20.78 9.59
C ALA A 474 27.49 21.01 9.98
N PRO A 475 28.34 19.99 9.92
CA PRO A 475 29.77 20.14 10.19
C PRO A 475 30.41 21.25 9.37
N GLN A 476 31.19 22.07 9.98
CA GLN A 476 31.94 23.15 9.31
C GLN A 476 33.43 22.80 9.21
N ALA A 477 34.08 23.29 8.16
CA ALA A 477 35.49 23.11 7.97
C ALA A 477 36.27 23.79 9.10
N VAL A 478 37.19 23.05 9.70
CA VAL A 478 38.12 23.60 10.72
C VAL A 478 39.32 24.19 9.99
N ARG A 479 39.54 25.49 10.15
CA ARG A 479 40.75 26.14 9.67
C ARG A 479 41.94 25.74 10.53
N ARG A 480 42.99 25.20 9.92
CA ARG A 480 44.24 24.83 10.61
C ARG A 480 45.36 25.78 10.23
N SER A 481 46.13 26.20 11.24
CA SER A 481 47.21 27.18 11.04
C SER A 481 48.48 26.59 10.40
N ASP A 482 48.60 25.27 10.41
CA ASP A 482 49.76 24.50 9.95
C ASP A 482 49.61 23.96 8.52
N VAL A 483 48.47 24.24 7.88
CA VAL A 483 48.23 23.91 6.46
C VAL A 483 47.86 25.19 5.72
N THR A 484 48.76 25.64 4.87
CA THR A 484 48.44 26.74 3.94
C THR A 484 47.64 26.20 2.77
N PRO A 485 46.57 26.88 2.30
CA PRO A 485 45.75 26.43 1.19
C PRO A 485 46.53 26.36 -0.12
#